data_c9b1a73ccde5979075a0a7f25126af1f
#
_entry.id   c9b1a73ccde5979075a0a7f25126af1f
#
_cell.length_a   1.000
_cell.length_b   1.000
_cell.length_c   1.000
_cell.angle_alpha   90.00
_cell.angle_beta   90.00
_cell.angle_gamma   90.00
#
_symmetry.space_group_name_H-M   'P 1'
#
loop_
_entity.id
_entity.type
_entity.pdbx_description
1 polymer ?
#
loop_
_entity_poly.entity_id
_entity_poly.type
_entity_poly.pdbx_seq_one_letter_code
_entity_poly.pdbx_strand_id
1 'polypeptide(L)'
;MTQPPGQQPPQGGFGAPQEPPHGVPQPPQGPPQTPPPPAAPPQAPAAPPTPPPTQPGYGYPQQPGPYDKPQQPGPYGQPQQPGPYGQPQPGPYAQQPGPYGQQQPGPYGQQPQAGYGFPPQQHPGAPVPPGPNGPGGGNPFKRKPAMIIGAAVVALLVIGGGVYFATSGGDGDDDKPVAKKSEQVTKPSVSPTVDQGDGNGTGREEDDDLNSGRKDGEAKVLWLQKNDVDLPRNGATVYGPWIVGDTIVKGMYRTVSGYSVADGKQAWTLKLPADICSAPEQTTTDGKIVIAIKNGTTDKADCSALQQIDLNTGKAGWKKEVKKSGLFDMMSDLSMAISGDTVTAGRTGTSNGYRVSDGKEVFGKRGGNCEPFAFAGGAKLIAAVNCRTKDFDNPQNEIEEIDPNTGKAKWTYKPALGWEVDKVYSVSPLIVSLTKGDSDDKKWSVIALRENGSLRSQMQSDKGDKFSPQCGGGFSIFGQQLQDCTGVAADANTFYMSTSDDTSGSARTNKVVAFNLNTGKTKWKADSPAEETMRPLGMEGGNILLYVEGGYSKGGGIATLSPAGGSPKMILKHPDSTSEIERSFYNPKIRYVDGRSFITSGRVSASNDKEELETKTMMAFGN
;
A
#
# COMPACT_ATOMS: atom_id res chain seq x y z
N MET A 1 72.39 16.44 -22.43
CA MET A 1 72.78 17.74 -23.01
C MET A 1 71.54 18.59 -23.18
N THR A 2 71.56 19.72 -22.47
CA THR A 2 70.93 21.01 -22.68
C THR A 2 69.39 21.12 -22.56
N GLN A 3 69.00 21.59 -21.41
CA GLN A 3 67.83 22.47 -21.20
C GLN A 3 68.12 23.86 -21.81
N PRO A 4 67.09 24.59 -22.18
CA PRO A 4 66.93 25.96 -21.83
C PRO A 4 65.46 26.41 -21.56
N PRO A 5 65.24 27.72 -21.24
CA PRO A 5 64.99 28.13 -19.89
C PRO A 5 63.57 28.69 -19.72
N GLY A 6 63.20 28.93 -18.45
CA GLY A 6 61.90 29.43 -18.01
C GLY A 6 61.58 30.86 -18.42
N GLN A 7 60.31 31.20 -18.42
CA GLN A 7 59.81 32.57 -18.32
C GLN A 7 58.76 32.67 -17.20
N GLN A 8 59.03 33.59 -16.30
CA GLN A 8 58.16 34.02 -15.19
C GLN A 8 56.99 34.85 -15.71
N PRO A 9 55.85 34.85 -15.03
CA PRO A 9 54.76 35.79 -15.29
C PRO A 9 54.98 37.11 -14.54
N PRO A 10 54.45 38.24 -15.05
CA PRO A 10 54.61 39.54 -14.42
C PRO A 10 53.63 39.74 -13.25
N GLN A 11 54.17 40.34 -12.18
CA GLN A 11 53.40 40.88 -11.08
C GLN A 11 52.69 42.17 -11.53
N GLY A 12 51.38 42.24 -11.24
CA GLY A 12 50.55 43.41 -11.44
C GLY A 12 49.81 43.77 -10.14
N GLY A 13 50.09 44.98 -9.66
CA GLY A 13 49.86 45.58 -8.41
C GLY A 13 48.43 45.69 -7.86
N PHE A 14 48.41 45.78 -6.55
CA PHE A 14 47.24 46.10 -5.72
C PHE A 14 46.88 47.59 -5.93
N GLY A 15 45.63 47.81 -6.41
CA GLY A 15 44.97 49.11 -6.37
C GLY A 15 44.08 49.20 -5.14
N ALA A 16 44.30 50.18 -4.28
CA ALA A 16 43.48 50.48 -3.11
C ALA A 16 42.06 50.94 -3.50
N PRO A 17 41.04 50.73 -2.64
CA PRO A 17 39.70 51.25 -2.89
C PRO A 17 39.66 52.77 -2.74
N GLN A 18 39.02 53.42 -3.72
CA GLN A 18 38.74 54.87 -3.65
C GLN A 18 37.48 55.07 -2.77
N GLU A 19 37.56 55.98 -1.83
CA GLU A 19 36.44 56.54 -1.08
C GLU A 19 35.56 57.41 -1.99
N PRO A 20 34.21 57.36 -1.81
CA PRO A 20 33.31 58.28 -2.52
C PRO A 20 33.29 59.65 -1.88
N PRO A 21 33.06 60.74 -2.64
CA PRO A 21 33.18 62.12 -2.17
C PRO A 21 32.06 62.50 -1.19
N HIS A 22 32.41 63.22 -0.16
CA HIS A 22 31.53 63.83 0.83
C HIS A 22 30.55 64.81 0.20
N GLY A 23 29.26 64.46 0.26
CA GLY A 23 28.13 65.32 -0.04
C GLY A 23 27.70 66.12 1.21
N VAL A 24 27.40 67.38 0.98
CA VAL A 24 27.00 68.43 1.93
C VAL A 24 25.74 68.02 2.74
N PRO A 25 25.62 68.40 4.03
CA PRO A 25 24.43 68.01 4.85
C PRO A 25 23.17 68.76 4.42
N GLN A 26 22.10 68.01 4.16
CA GLN A 26 20.73 68.54 4.02
C GLN A 26 20.09 68.72 5.42
N PRO A 27 19.25 69.75 5.59
CA PRO A 27 18.53 69.98 6.83
C PRO A 27 17.49 68.89 7.16
N PRO A 28 17.16 68.70 8.43
CA PRO A 28 16.31 67.59 8.90
C PRO A 28 14.87 67.71 8.37
N GLN A 29 14.44 66.67 7.69
CA GLN A 29 13.04 66.47 7.31
C GLN A 29 12.23 66.07 8.54
N GLY A 30 11.03 66.64 8.69
CA GLY A 30 10.09 66.37 9.74
C GLY A 30 9.57 64.91 9.75
N PRO A 31 8.90 64.48 10.81
CA PRO A 31 8.46 63.09 11.01
C PRO A 31 7.56 62.60 9.88
N PRO A 32 7.64 61.31 9.54
CA PRO A 32 6.83 60.71 8.46
C PRO A 32 5.33 60.82 8.78
N GLN A 33 4.56 61.33 7.83
CA GLN A 33 3.10 61.33 7.90
C GLN A 33 2.60 59.86 7.78
N THR A 34 1.74 59.48 8.68
CA THR A 34 1.01 58.21 8.62
C THR A 34 0.17 58.09 7.36
N PRO A 35 0.17 56.94 6.66
CA PRO A 35 -0.70 56.73 5.51
C PRO A 35 -2.18 56.85 5.89
N PRO A 36 -3.06 57.35 5.03
CA PRO A 36 -4.49 57.36 5.31
C PRO A 36 -5.05 55.94 5.42
N PRO A 37 -6.06 55.72 6.27
CA PRO A 37 -6.69 54.40 6.43
C PRO A 37 -7.26 53.91 5.11
N PRO A 38 -7.26 52.58 4.86
CA PRO A 38 -7.86 51.99 3.67
C PRO A 38 -9.36 52.31 3.61
N ALA A 39 -9.87 52.65 2.40
CA ALA A 39 -11.26 52.86 2.15
C ALA A 39 -12.08 51.61 2.54
N ALA A 40 -13.21 51.85 3.19
CA ALA A 40 -14.16 50.80 3.57
C ALA A 40 -14.64 50.01 2.35
N PRO A 41 -14.84 48.67 2.46
CA PRO A 41 -15.34 47.87 1.35
C PRO A 41 -16.76 48.33 0.97
N PRO A 42 -17.14 48.20 -0.32
CA PRO A 42 -18.51 48.53 -0.77
C PRO A 42 -19.52 47.69 -0.03
N GLN A 43 -20.61 48.33 0.44
CA GLN A 43 -21.72 47.62 1.07
C GLN A 43 -22.38 46.69 0.06
N ALA A 44 -22.66 45.46 0.53
CA ALA A 44 -23.40 44.48 -0.25
C ALA A 44 -24.81 44.99 -0.58
N PRO A 45 -25.36 44.63 -1.76
CA PRO A 45 -26.74 44.99 -2.13
C PRO A 45 -27.73 44.43 -1.11
N ALA A 46 -28.74 45.25 -0.77
CA ALA A 46 -29.81 44.85 0.15
C ALA A 46 -30.58 43.63 -0.40
N ALA A 47 -30.81 42.67 0.50
CA ALA A 47 -31.62 41.49 0.19
C ALA A 47 -33.07 41.87 -0.11
N PRO A 48 -33.76 41.17 -1.03
CA PRO A 48 -35.17 41.40 -1.30
C PRO A 48 -36.05 41.05 -0.09
N PRO A 49 -37.20 41.72 0.10
CA PRO A 49 -38.04 41.48 1.26
C PRO A 49 -38.65 40.08 1.27
N THR A 50 -38.61 39.46 2.43
CA THR A 50 -39.25 38.18 2.69
C THR A 50 -40.78 38.29 2.69
N PRO A 51 -41.50 37.35 2.05
CA PRO A 51 -42.96 37.30 2.12
C PRO A 51 -43.42 36.89 3.52
N PRO A 52 -44.62 37.34 3.94
CA PRO A 52 -45.18 37.09 5.28
C PRO A 52 -45.52 35.61 5.51
N PRO A 53 -45.51 35.14 6.75
CA PRO A 53 -45.79 33.74 7.07
C PRO A 53 -47.27 33.42 6.89
N THR A 54 -47.57 32.37 6.11
CA THR A 54 -48.90 31.78 5.99
C THR A 54 -49.17 30.83 7.15
N GLN A 55 -50.33 31.01 7.80
CA GLN A 55 -50.89 30.17 8.82
C GLN A 55 -51.19 28.74 8.32
N PRO A 56 -51.19 27.74 9.22
CA PRO A 56 -51.52 26.36 8.84
C PRO A 56 -53.05 26.20 8.75
N GLY A 57 -53.51 25.77 7.59
CA GLY A 57 -54.90 25.39 7.37
C GLY A 57 -55.04 23.87 7.36
N TYR A 58 -55.95 23.39 8.22
CA TYR A 58 -56.44 22.02 8.22
C TYR A 58 -57.24 21.74 6.96
N GLY A 59 -56.97 20.64 6.25
CA GLY A 59 -57.76 20.18 5.10
C GLY A 59 -57.67 18.67 4.88
N TYR A 60 -58.85 18.04 4.96
CA TYR A 60 -59.15 16.61 4.81
C TYR A 60 -58.80 16.00 3.45
N PRO A 61 -58.73 14.68 3.34
CA PRO A 61 -58.33 13.99 2.12
C PRO A 61 -59.45 13.87 1.09
N GLN A 62 -59.14 14.04 -0.19
CA GLN A 62 -60.02 13.71 -1.29
C GLN A 62 -59.60 12.43 -2.03
N GLN A 63 -60.60 11.62 -2.31
CA GLN A 63 -60.65 10.38 -3.02
C GLN A 63 -60.33 10.48 -4.52
N PRO A 64 -59.93 9.40 -5.19
CA PRO A 64 -59.58 9.42 -6.61
C PRO A 64 -60.80 9.19 -7.51
N GLY A 65 -60.82 9.85 -8.65
CA GLY A 65 -61.78 9.58 -9.74
C GLY A 65 -61.06 9.05 -10.99
N PRO A 66 -61.82 8.49 -11.96
CA PRO A 66 -61.39 7.28 -12.64
C PRO A 66 -61.18 7.44 -14.16
N TYR A 67 -60.61 6.37 -14.74
CA TYR A 67 -60.65 5.89 -16.13
C TYR A 67 -59.86 6.64 -17.22
N ASP A 68 -58.89 5.92 -17.84
CA ASP A 68 -59.15 5.28 -19.13
C ASP A 68 -58.18 4.13 -19.42
N LYS A 69 -58.79 3.04 -19.85
CA LYS A 69 -58.24 1.79 -20.40
C LYS A 69 -58.34 1.85 -21.94
N PRO A 70 -58.01 0.81 -22.67
CA PRO A 70 -56.79 0.08 -23.02
C PRO A 70 -56.69 -0.21 -24.52
N GLN A 71 -55.61 -0.80 -25.00
CA GLN A 71 -55.70 -1.69 -26.16
C GLN A 71 -54.62 -2.77 -26.18
N GLN A 72 -55.10 -4.01 -26.18
CA GLN A 72 -54.51 -5.24 -26.64
C GLN A 72 -54.82 -5.44 -28.14
N PRO A 73 -54.41 -6.50 -28.90
CA PRO A 73 -53.66 -7.71 -28.58
C PRO A 73 -52.86 -8.36 -29.72
N GLY A 74 -52.23 -9.50 -29.44
CA GLY A 74 -52.32 -10.70 -30.27
C GLY A 74 -51.02 -11.27 -30.79
N PRO A 75 -51.06 -12.56 -31.20
CA PRO A 75 -50.45 -13.63 -30.38
C PRO A 75 -49.49 -14.53 -31.22
N TYR A 76 -49.10 -15.68 -30.65
CA TYR A 76 -48.40 -16.89 -31.13
C TYR A 76 -46.93 -16.96 -30.64
N GLY A 77 -46.42 -18.00 -30.06
CA GLY A 77 -46.84 -19.38 -29.91
C GLY A 77 -45.89 -20.09 -28.92
N GLN A 78 -46.42 -21.02 -28.20
CA GLN A 78 -45.77 -22.08 -27.43
C GLN A 78 -45.35 -23.23 -28.36
N PRO A 79 -44.75 -24.36 -27.95
CA PRO A 79 -44.37 -24.85 -26.62
C PRO A 79 -43.06 -25.68 -26.57
N GLN A 80 -42.53 -26.08 -25.44
CA GLN A 80 -42.45 -27.47 -24.95
C GLN A 80 -41.49 -27.61 -23.75
N GLN A 81 -42.03 -28.27 -22.73
CA GLN A 81 -41.38 -28.97 -21.62
C GLN A 81 -40.86 -30.36 -22.08
N PRO A 82 -40.20 -31.25 -21.29
CA PRO A 82 -40.24 -31.39 -19.83
C PRO A 82 -38.93 -31.83 -19.11
N GLY A 83 -38.74 -31.77 -17.91
CA GLY A 83 -38.92 -32.53 -16.70
C GLY A 83 -37.68 -33.26 -16.15
N PRO A 84 -37.72 -33.99 -15.03
CA PRO A 84 -37.67 -33.48 -13.66
C PRO A 84 -36.58 -34.18 -12.82
N TYR A 85 -36.38 -33.78 -11.58
CA TYR A 85 -35.91 -34.48 -10.35
C TYR A 85 -35.18 -33.41 -9.48
N GLY A 86 -35.45 -33.19 -8.25
CA GLY A 86 -36.08 -33.86 -7.15
C GLY A 86 -35.83 -32.98 -5.91
N GLN A 87 -36.88 -32.77 -5.14
CA GLN A 87 -36.88 -32.06 -3.86
C GLN A 87 -36.29 -32.93 -2.74
N PRO A 88 -35.97 -32.37 -1.56
CA PRO A 88 -37.01 -32.18 -0.57
C PRO A 88 -36.98 -30.87 0.24
N GLN A 89 -38.17 -30.52 0.67
CA GLN A 89 -38.57 -29.47 1.59
C GLN A 89 -38.25 -29.80 3.06
N PRO A 90 -38.27 -28.78 3.94
CA PRO A 90 -39.18 -28.87 5.08
C PRO A 90 -39.99 -27.58 5.35
N GLY A 91 -41.16 -27.82 5.84
CA GLY A 91 -42.22 -26.90 6.06
C GLY A 91 -42.16 -26.06 7.36
N PRO A 92 -43.29 -25.44 7.74
CA PRO A 92 -43.32 -24.12 8.27
C PRO A 92 -43.78 -24.03 9.75
N TYR A 93 -43.52 -22.90 10.42
CA TYR A 93 -44.42 -22.39 11.47
C TYR A 93 -44.36 -20.88 11.50
N ALA A 94 -45.44 -20.30 11.10
CA ALA A 94 -45.86 -18.94 11.43
C ALA A 94 -46.69 -18.96 12.70
N GLN A 95 -46.54 -17.95 13.55
CA GLN A 95 -47.67 -17.40 14.32
C GLN A 95 -47.38 -15.95 14.72
N GLN A 96 -48.34 -15.12 14.40
CA GLN A 96 -48.48 -13.70 14.66
C GLN A 96 -49.35 -13.46 15.93
N PRO A 97 -49.59 -12.22 16.35
CA PRO A 97 -49.53 -11.75 17.70
C PRO A 97 -50.88 -11.38 18.32
N GLY A 98 -50.91 -11.04 19.59
CA GLY A 98 -52.05 -10.43 20.25
C GLY A 98 -51.65 -9.48 21.35
N PRO A 99 -52.42 -8.48 21.67
CA PRO A 99 -52.01 -7.27 22.34
C PRO A 99 -52.53 -7.08 23.75
N TYR A 100 -52.12 -5.95 24.37
CA TYR A 100 -52.65 -5.26 25.57
C TYR A 100 -52.05 -5.57 26.95
N GLY A 101 -51.67 -4.47 27.60
CA GLY A 101 -51.68 -4.33 29.04
C GLY A 101 -50.67 -3.34 29.62
N GLN A 102 -51.08 -2.07 29.71
CA GLN A 102 -50.44 -1.04 30.54
C GLN A 102 -50.45 -1.42 32.01
N GLN A 103 -49.41 -1.04 32.75
CA GLN A 103 -49.52 -0.21 33.98
C GLN A 103 -48.15 0.04 34.62
N GLN A 104 -47.89 1.30 34.91
CA GLN A 104 -46.87 1.87 35.80
C GLN A 104 -47.47 1.98 37.24
N PRO A 105 -46.76 2.51 38.25
CA PRO A 105 -45.39 2.41 38.78
C PRO A 105 -45.33 2.19 40.32
N GLY A 106 -44.14 2.13 40.88
CA GLY A 106 -43.93 2.38 42.30
C GLY A 106 -42.65 1.76 42.88
N PRO A 107 -42.04 2.36 43.88
CA PRO A 107 -40.61 2.42 44.05
C PRO A 107 -40.08 1.71 45.32
N TYR A 108 -38.73 1.80 45.51
CA TYR A 108 -37.93 1.50 46.71
C TYR A 108 -37.28 0.12 46.84
N GLY A 109 -35.94 0.16 46.92
CA GLY A 109 -35.31 -0.52 48.01
C GLY A 109 -34.09 -1.40 47.68
N GLN A 110 -32.90 -0.83 47.79
CA GLN A 110 -31.69 -1.40 48.42
C GLN A 110 -31.03 -2.68 47.86
N GLN A 111 -29.75 -2.49 47.55
CA GLN A 111 -28.63 -3.45 47.56
C GLN A 111 -28.52 -4.31 48.86
N PRO A 112 -27.64 -5.34 49.00
CA PRO A 112 -26.52 -5.79 48.14
C PRO A 112 -26.29 -7.31 48.11
N GLN A 113 -25.25 -7.70 47.35
CA GLN A 113 -24.29 -8.81 47.59
C GLN A 113 -24.43 -10.16 46.84
N ALA A 114 -23.34 -10.41 46.14
CA ALA A 114 -22.51 -11.62 46.05
C ALA A 114 -23.01 -12.91 45.36
N GLY A 115 -22.30 -13.26 44.35
CA GLY A 115 -21.65 -14.57 44.31
C GLY A 115 -22.30 -15.69 43.49
N TYR A 116 -21.41 -16.43 42.86
CA TYR A 116 -21.54 -17.79 42.30
C TYR A 116 -22.10 -17.88 40.87
N GLY A 117 -21.42 -18.33 39.84
CA GLY A 117 -20.61 -19.61 39.79
C GLY A 117 -21.33 -20.50 38.81
N PHE A 118 -20.87 -20.61 37.56
CA PHE A 118 -21.38 -21.60 36.61
C PHE A 118 -20.73 -22.97 36.85
N PRO A 119 -21.48 -24.07 36.79
CA PRO A 119 -20.92 -25.42 36.88
C PRO A 119 -20.52 -25.95 35.51
N PRO A 120 -19.45 -26.77 35.43
CA PRO A 120 -19.07 -27.44 34.21
C PRO A 120 -19.78 -28.78 34.05
N GLN A 121 -20.19 -29.11 32.84
CA GLN A 121 -20.67 -30.44 32.49
C GLN A 121 -19.50 -31.43 32.35
N GLN A 122 -19.63 -32.54 33.07
CA GLN A 122 -18.76 -33.73 33.01
C GLN A 122 -19.18 -34.66 31.86
N HIS A 123 -18.20 -35.23 31.21
CA HIS A 123 -18.35 -36.52 30.54
C HIS A 123 -17.33 -37.55 31.11
N PRO A 124 -17.70 -38.83 31.21
CA PRO A 124 -17.01 -39.79 32.03
C PRO A 124 -15.98 -40.66 31.32
N GLY A 125 -14.90 -40.92 31.96
CA GLY A 125 -14.36 -42.18 32.33
C GLY A 125 -13.37 -42.91 31.44
N ALA A 126 -12.15 -43.05 31.93
CA ALA A 126 -11.44 -44.34 32.00
C ALA A 126 -10.12 -44.16 32.82
N PRO A 127 -9.49 -45.23 33.32
CA PRO A 127 -9.00 -45.30 34.71
C PRO A 127 -7.51 -45.07 34.88
N VAL A 128 -7.18 -44.66 36.09
CA VAL A 128 -5.81 -44.46 36.64
C VAL A 128 -5.32 -45.75 37.32
N PRO A 129 -4.06 -46.10 37.27
CA PRO A 129 -3.43 -46.90 38.31
C PRO A 129 -2.39 -46.12 39.16
N PRO A 130 -2.07 -46.62 40.38
CA PRO A 130 -1.67 -45.81 41.53
C PRO A 130 -0.16 -45.61 41.68
N GLY A 131 0.23 -44.56 42.44
CA GLY A 131 1.57 -44.30 42.87
C GLY A 131 2.04 -45.14 44.09
N PRO A 132 3.31 -45.01 44.43
CA PRO A 132 3.60 -44.73 45.83
C PRO A 132 4.77 -43.73 46.09
N ASN A 133 4.64 -43.13 47.22
CA ASN A 133 5.47 -42.27 48.07
C ASN A 133 6.99 -42.30 47.99
N GLY A 134 7.59 -41.11 48.19
CA GLY A 134 8.88 -40.58 48.46
C GLY A 134 9.83 -41.28 49.46
N PRO A 135 10.83 -40.65 50.08
CA PRO A 135 11.44 -39.33 49.95
C PRO A 135 12.97 -39.33 49.81
N GLY A 136 13.60 -38.20 49.55
CA GLY A 136 14.96 -37.92 50.03
C GLY A 136 16.11 -37.77 49.06
N GLY A 137 16.66 -36.57 48.98
CA GLY A 137 18.08 -36.35 49.10
C GLY A 137 18.98 -36.32 47.85
N GLY A 138 19.64 -35.17 47.62
CA GLY A 138 21.02 -35.23 47.14
C GLY A 138 21.31 -34.65 45.75
N ASN A 139 21.63 -33.36 45.69
CA ASN A 139 22.61 -32.84 44.72
C ASN A 139 23.98 -33.50 44.99
N PRO A 140 24.88 -33.79 44.05
CA PRO A 140 25.56 -32.83 43.22
C PRO A 140 26.05 -33.39 41.86
N PHE A 141 26.38 -32.57 40.89
CA PHE A 141 27.67 -32.56 40.21
C PHE A 141 27.80 -31.47 39.17
N LYS A 142 28.65 -30.53 39.50
CA LYS A 142 29.36 -29.66 38.55
C LYS A 142 30.15 -30.50 37.54
N ARG A 143 30.05 -30.25 36.24
CA ARG A 143 31.20 -30.34 35.33
C ARG A 143 31.03 -29.40 34.16
N LYS A 144 32.14 -28.74 33.84
CA LYS A 144 32.39 -27.67 32.90
C LYS A 144 32.35 -28.11 31.43
N PRO A 145 32.38 -27.14 30.50
CA PRO A 145 32.09 -27.32 29.10
C PRO A 145 33.36 -27.62 28.28
N ALA A 146 33.24 -28.42 27.28
CA ALA A 146 34.15 -28.41 26.14
C ALA A 146 33.49 -29.03 24.93
N MET A 147 33.68 -28.38 23.79
CA MET A 147 33.46 -28.83 22.40
C MET A 147 32.04 -28.88 21.89
N ILE A 148 31.63 -27.82 21.21
CA ILE A 148 31.03 -27.89 19.87
C ILE A 148 31.49 -26.65 19.09
N ILE A 149 32.70 -26.72 18.55
CA ILE A 149 33.12 -25.97 17.39
C ILE A 149 33.26 -27.02 16.29
N GLY A 150 32.31 -27.05 15.34
CA GLY A 150 32.41 -28.01 14.26
C GLY A 150 31.10 -28.32 13.56
N ALA A 151 30.30 -27.31 13.18
CA ALA A 151 29.16 -27.53 12.32
C ALA A 151 28.78 -26.28 11.47
N ALA A 152 29.78 -25.54 11.03
CA ALA A 152 29.55 -24.37 10.17
C ALA A 152 30.32 -24.42 8.84
N VAL A 153 30.75 -25.57 8.37
CA VAL A 153 31.51 -25.71 7.09
C VAL A 153 30.94 -26.83 6.19
N VAL A 154 29.79 -27.39 6.47
CA VAL A 154 29.21 -28.47 5.64
C VAL A 154 28.00 -28.01 4.80
N ALA A 155 27.58 -26.75 4.84
CA ALA A 155 26.45 -26.27 4.07
C ALA A 155 26.81 -25.62 2.72
N LEU A 156 28.05 -25.75 2.23
CA LEU A 156 28.49 -25.18 0.95
C LEU A 156 28.96 -26.21 -0.07
N LEU A 157 28.69 -27.52 0.12
CA LEU A 157 29.10 -28.57 -0.83
C LEU A 157 27.99 -29.54 -1.24
N VAL A 158 26.73 -29.15 -1.15
CA VAL A 158 25.59 -29.99 -1.61
C VAL A 158 24.93 -29.45 -2.89
N ILE A 159 25.54 -28.51 -3.59
CA ILE A 159 25.09 -28.09 -4.93
C ILE A 159 26.07 -28.57 -6.02
N GLY A 160 26.77 -29.64 -5.81
CA GLY A 160 27.72 -30.12 -6.79
C GLY A 160 28.12 -31.57 -6.62
N GLY A 161 27.16 -32.49 -6.49
CA GLY A 161 27.61 -33.86 -6.31
C GLY A 161 26.52 -34.90 -6.09
N GLY A 162 25.57 -34.96 -6.93
CA GLY A 162 24.52 -35.97 -6.91
C GLY A 162 24.51 -36.87 -8.12
N VAL A 163 25.58 -37.54 -8.45
CA VAL A 163 25.59 -38.79 -9.23
C VAL A 163 26.94 -39.45 -9.07
N TYR A 164 27.13 -40.24 -8.01
CA TYR A 164 28.14 -41.29 -8.02
C TYR A 164 27.87 -42.25 -6.85
N PHE A 165 26.90 -43.15 -7.00
CA PHE A 165 26.85 -44.41 -6.23
C PHE A 165 25.78 -45.32 -6.85
N ALA A 166 26.19 -46.09 -7.85
CA ALA A 166 25.58 -47.39 -8.13
C ALA A 166 26.47 -48.13 -9.13
N THR A 167 27.58 -48.69 -8.66
CA THR A 167 28.18 -49.90 -9.20
C THR A 167 29.28 -50.37 -8.29
N SER A 168 28.98 -51.31 -7.41
CA SER A 168 29.92 -52.38 -7.00
C SER A 168 29.16 -53.40 -6.16
N GLY A 169 29.13 -54.60 -6.67
CA GLY A 169 28.89 -55.77 -5.84
C GLY A 169 27.87 -56.76 -6.35
N GLY A 170 28.37 -57.80 -7.05
CA GLY A 170 28.00 -59.17 -6.83
C GLY A 170 27.28 -59.95 -7.91
N ASP A 171 28.03 -60.64 -8.70
CA ASP A 171 27.89 -61.98 -9.32
C ASP A 171 26.51 -62.59 -9.60
N GLY A 172 26.39 -63.13 -10.83
CA GLY A 172 25.42 -64.19 -11.14
C GLY A 172 24.94 -64.21 -12.59
N ASP A 173 25.67 -64.89 -13.40
CA ASP A 173 25.46 -65.63 -14.66
C ASP A 173 24.19 -65.42 -15.54
N ASP A 174 24.52 -65.35 -16.84
CA ASP A 174 23.87 -65.97 -18.02
C ASP A 174 22.73 -65.26 -18.74
N ASP A 175 23.04 -65.03 -19.96
CA ASP A 175 22.37 -65.17 -21.24
C ASP A 175 22.23 -63.90 -22.10
N LYS A 176 23.05 -63.88 -23.16
CA LYS A 176 22.92 -63.00 -24.33
C LYS A 176 21.85 -63.54 -25.27
N PRO A 177 21.14 -62.66 -26.00
CA PRO A 177 21.19 -62.79 -27.46
C PRO A 177 21.52 -61.51 -28.19
N VAL A 178 22.31 -61.72 -29.22
CA VAL A 178 22.78 -60.85 -30.27
C VAL A 178 21.59 -60.34 -31.10
N ALA A 179 21.49 -59.06 -31.37
CA ALA A 179 20.59 -58.52 -32.37
C ALA A 179 21.39 -57.91 -33.54
N LYS A 180 21.02 -58.34 -34.68
CA LYS A 180 21.58 -58.03 -36.01
C LYS A 180 21.30 -56.58 -36.42
N LYS A 181 22.33 -56.01 -37.04
CA LYS A 181 22.35 -54.79 -37.84
C LYS A 181 21.36 -54.86 -39.01
N SER A 182 20.52 -53.86 -39.16
CA SER A 182 19.84 -53.58 -40.43
C SER A 182 19.84 -52.07 -40.66
N GLU A 183 20.55 -51.71 -41.70
CA GLU A 183 20.60 -50.34 -42.23
C GLU A 183 19.33 -50.07 -43.02
N GLN A 184 18.63 -48.97 -42.69
CA GLN A 184 17.75 -48.33 -43.65
C GLN A 184 17.75 -46.81 -43.41
N VAL A 185 18.29 -46.10 -44.39
CA VAL A 185 18.34 -44.64 -44.47
C VAL A 185 16.96 -44.10 -44.79
N THR A 186 16.39 -43.36 -43.90
CA THR A 186 15.31 -42.41 -44.19
C THR A 186 15.61 -41.08 -43.53
N LYS A 187 15.49 -40.00 -44.34
CA LYS A 187 15.74 -38.60 -43.95
C LYS A 187 14.98 -38.19 -42.68
N PRO A 188 15.58 -37.41 -41.78
CA PRO A 188 14.88 -36.92 -40.61
C PRO A 188 13.92 -35.79 -40.97
N SER A 189 12.68 -35.97 -40.65
CA SER A 189 11.70 -34.91 -40.43
C SER A 189 12.15 -34.13 -39.22
N VAL A 190 12.31 -32.81 -39.36
CA VAL A 190 12.67 -31.92 -38.26
C VAL A 190 11.47 -31.79 -37.33
N SER A 191 11.40 -32.64 -36.32
CA SER A 191 10.64 -32.34 -35.08
C SER A 191 11.55 -31.50 -34.19
N PRO A 192 11.05 -30.49 -33.47
CA PRO A 192 11.85 -29.81 -32.46
C PRO A 192 12.32 -30.86 -31.46
N THR A 193 13.59 -31.09 -31.42
CA THR A 193 14.23 -31.95 -30.43
C THR A 193 14.14 -31.24 -29.08
N VAL A 194 13.35 -31.83 -28.18
CA VAL A 194 13.53 -31.60 -26.75
C VAL A 194 14.99 -31.95 -26.45
N ASP A 195 15.73 -30.99 -25.93
CA ASP A 195 17.10 -31.22 -25.46
C ASP A 195 17.07 -32.32 -24.39
N GLN A 196 17.58 -33.50 -24.73
CA GLN A 196 17.62 -34.62 -23.79
C GLN A 196 18.81 -34.53 -22.83
N GLY A 197 19.50 -33.37 -22.84
CA GLY A 197 20.60 -33.11 -21.91
C GLY A 197 21.81 -34.00 -22.21
N ASP A 198 22.84 -33.43 -22.73
CA ASP A 198 24.16 -34.06 -22.89
C ASP A 198 24.92 -34.25 -21.57
N GLY A 199 24.21 -34.00 -20.44
CA GLY A 199 24.79 -34.00 -19.09
C GLY A 199 25.49 -32.71 -18.70
N ASN A 200 25.59 -31.74 -19.62
CA ASN A 200 26.21 -30.44 -19.41
C ASN A 200 25.17 -29.31 -19.35
N GLY A 201 23.94 -29.58 -19.75
CA GLY A 201 22.82 -28.66 -19.61
C GLY A 201 22.24 -28.69 -18.22
N THR A 202 21.53 -27.63 -17.83
CA THR A 202 20.88 -27.54 -16.53
C THR A 202 19.59 -28.35 -16.45
N GLY A 203 19.15 -29.00 -17.56
CA GLY A 203 17.88 -29.74 -17.64
C GLY A 203 16.65 -28.92 -17.28
N ARG A 204 16.76 -27.61 -17.30
CA ARG A 204 15.66 -26.68 -17.02
C ARG A 204 14.90 -26.41 -18.30
N GLU A 205 13.60 -26.26 -18.18
CA GLU A 205 12.76 -25.71 -19.23
C GLU A 205 13.38 -24.38 -19.69
N GLU A 206 13.47 -24.16 -21.01
CA GLU A 206 13.83 -22.84 -21.53
C GLU A 206 12.90 -21.82 -20.88
N ASP A 207 13.47 -20.73 -20.39
CA ASP A 207 12.68 -19.59 -19.94
C ASP A 207 11.80 -19.17 -21.12
N ASP A 208 10.49 -19.14 -20.94
CA ASP A 208 9.54 -18.69 -21.93
C ASP A 208 10.02 -17.36 -22.50
N ASP A 209 10.23 -17.27 -23.81
CA ASP A 209 10.54 -15.99 -24.46
C ASP A 209 9.30 -15.09 -24.40
N LEU A 210 9.21 -14.32 -23.31
CA LEU A 210 8.10 -13.39 -23.04
C LEU A 210 7.95 -12.30 -24.12
N ASN A 211 8.90 -12.20 -25.04
CA ASN A 211 8.90 -11.25 -26.16
C ASN A 211 8.49 -11.89 -27.50
N SER A 212 8.32 -13.20 -27.58
CA SER A 212 7.97 -13.92 -28.82
C SER A 212 6.66 -13.45 -29.44
N GLY A 213 5.68 -13.04 -28.63
CA GLY A 213 4.39 -12.50 -29.07
C GLY A 213 4.31 -10.98 -29.18
N ARG A 214 5.42 -10.25 -29.01
CA ARG A 214 5.47 -8.79 -29.03
C ARG A 214 5.24 -8.24 -30.43
N LYS A 215 4.41 -7.21 -30.53
CA LYS A 215 4.09 -6.49 -31.77
C LYS A 215 4.92 -5.19 -31.88
N ASP A 216 4.96 -4.63 -33.08
CA ASP A 216 5.57 -3.33 -33.31
C ASP A 216 4.89 -2.23 -32.47
N GLY A 217 5.69 -1.39 -31.83
CA GLY A 217 5.22 -0.32 -30.95
C GLY A 217 4.94 -0.76 -29.50
N GLU A 218 5.05 -2.06 -29.19
CA GLU A 218 4.98 -2.55 -27.81
C GLU A 218 6.37 -2.55 -27.16
N ALA A 219 6.41 -2.32 -25.86
CA ALA A 219 7.62 -2.42 -25.05
C ALA A 219 8.14 -3.86 -25.02
N LYS A 220 9.40 -4.03 -24.63
CA LYS A 220 9.97 -5.34 -24.31
C LYS A 220 9.65 -5.69 -22.86
N VAL A 221 9.41 -6.97 -22.60
CA VAL A 221 9.61 -7.52 -21.28
C VAL A 221 11.11 -7.56 -21.03
N LEU A 222 11.58 -6.81 -20.04
CA LEU A 222 12.99 -6.79 -19.69
C LEU A 222 13.34 -8.00 -18.82
N TRP A 223 12.46 -8.33 -17.87
CA TRP A 223 12.59 -9.47 -16.98
C TRP A 223 11.30 -9.74 -16.20
N LEU A 224 11.19 -10.95 -15.67
CA LEU A 224 10.13 -11.43 -14.78
C LEU A 224 10.76 -12.14 -13.59
N GLN A 225 10.36 -11.77 -12.38
CA GLN A 225 10.76 -12.42 -11.14
C GLN A 225 9.64 -13.30 -10.60
N LYS A 226 9.93 -14.57 -10.39
CA LYS A 226 9.08 -15.48 -9.62
C LYS A 226 9.43 -15.39 -8.14
N ASN A 227 8.65 -16.06 -7.31
CA ASN A 227 8.94 -16.16 -5.88
C ASN A 227 10.13 -17.09 -5.63
N ASP A 228 11.06 -16.63 -4.80
CA ASP A 228 12.27 -17.33 -4.40
C ASP A 228 12.35 -17.55 -2.87
N VAL A 229 11.25 -17.29 -2.16
CA VAL A 229 11.16 -17.34 -0.71
C VAL A 229 10.12 -18.37 -0.30
N ASP A 230 10.49 -19.28 0.59
CA ASP A 230 9.57 -20.20 1.28
C ASP A 230 8.67 -19.39 2.22
N LEU A 231 7.37 -19.32 1.91
CA LEU A 231 6.42 -18.43 2.55
C LEU A 231 5.62 -19.15 3.65
N PRO A 232 5.11 -18.41 4.62
CA PRO A 232 4.17 -18.96 5.57
C PRO A 232 2.86 -19.34 4.87
N ARG A 233 2.13 -20.33 5.40
CA ARG A 233 0.87 -20.87 4.85
C ARG A 233 -0.11 -19.79 4.35
N ASN A 234 -0.14 -18.63 5.00
CA ASN A 234 -1.04 -17.54 4.63
C ASN A 234 -0.43 -16.58 3.59
N GLY A 235 0.74 -16.91 3.01
CA GLY A 235 1.48 -16.03 2.13
C GLY A 235 2.09 -14.82 2.85
N ALA A 236 2.65 -13.88 2.10
CA ALA A 236 3.31 -12.71 2.66
C ALA A 236 2.96 -11.42 1.89
N THR A 237 2.89 -10.30 2.60
CA THR A 237 2.82 -8.96 2.01
C THR A 237 4.17 -8.62 1.38
N VAL A 238 4.14 -7.99 0.20
CA VAL A 238 5.32 -7.43 -0.45
C VAL A 238 5.37 -5.94 -0.18
N TYR A 239 6.43 -5.49 0.46
CA TYR A 239 6.72 -4.09 0.76
C TYR A 239 7.61 -3.48 -0.33
N GLY A 240 7.46 -2.20 -0.59
CA GLY A 240 8.07 -1.50 -1.71
C GLY A 240 7.15 -1.57 -2.96
N PRO A 241 7.67 -1.56 -4.20
CA PRO A 241 9.10 -1.49 -4.50
C PRO A 241 9.68 -0.11 -4.22
N TRP A 242 10.91 -0.09 -3.71
CA TRP A 242 11.73 1.12 -3.62
C TRP A 242 12.77 1.11 -4.73
N ILE A 243 12.93 2.23 -5.41
CA ILE A 243 13.93 2.36 -6.47
C ILE A 243 14.99 3.37 -6.00
N VAL A 244 16.25 2.93 -5.98
CA VAL A 244 17.40 3.73 -5.57
C VAL A 244 18.51 3.51 -6.59
N GLY A 245 18.82 4.55 -7.39
CA GLY A 245 19.72 4.42 -8.51
C GLY A 245 19.26 3.31 -9.47
N ASP A 246 20.16 2.40 -9.80
CA ASP A 246 19.91 1.27 -10.71
C ASP A 246 19.35 0.02 -9.99
N THR A 247 18.88 0.15 -8.77
CA THR A 247 18.39 -0.97 -7.96
C THR A 247 16.92 -0.79 -7.61
N ILE A 248 16.10 -1.80 -7.91
CA ILE A 248 14.73 -1.96 -7.43
C ILE A 248 14.71 -2.96 -6.27
N VAL A 249 14.10 -2.59 -5.18
CA VAL A 249 14.13 -3.34 -3.91
C VAL A 249 12.74 -3.74 -3.48
N LYS A 250 12.56 -4.99 -3.09
CA LYS A 250 11.36 -5.49 -2.40
C LYS A 250 11.70 -6.07 -1.04
N GLY A 251 10.79 -5.90 -0.09
CA GLY A 251 10.81 -6.61 1.20
C GLY A 251 9.68 -7.63 1.23
N MET A 252 9.93 -8.87 1.60
CA MET A 252 8.91 -9.89 1.70
C MET A 252 9.27 -10.92 2.76
N TYR A 253 8.34 -11.24 3.66
CA TYR A 253 8.51 -12.19 4.75
C TYR A 253 9.75 -11.85 5.61
N ARG A 254 10.86 -12.60 5.47
CA ARG A 254 12.13 -12.42 6.22
C ARG A 254 13.29 -12.02 5.33
N THR A 255 12.99 -11.43 4.19
CA THR A 255 14.03 -11.01 3.24
C THR A 255 13.77 -9.61 2.73
N VAL A 256 14.86 -8.88 2.46
CA VAL A 256 14.87 -7.68 1.64
C VAL A 256 15.87 -7.93 0.53
N SER A 257 15.45 -7.79 -0.73
CA SER A 257 16.29 -8.11 -1.88
C SER A 257 16.29 -6.96 -2.88
N GLY A 258 17.46 -6.63 -3.37
CA GLY A 258 17.69 -5.64 -4.43
C GLY A 258 18.03 -6.32 -5.74
N TYR A 259 17.43 -5.83 -6.83
CA TYR A 259 17.58 -6.34 -8.18
C TYR A 259 18.00 -5.22 -9.12
N SER A 260 18.80 -5.55 -10.13
CA SER A 260 19.14 -4.60 -11.17
C SER A 260 17.87 -4.18 -11.95
N VAL A 261 17.66 -2.88 -12.08
CA VAL A 261 16.59 -2.31 -12.88
C VAL A 261 16.66 -2.75 -14.35
N ALA A 262 17.89 -2.98 -14.86
CA ALA A 262 18.13 -3.25 -16.26
C ALA A 262 17.76 -4.69 -16.67
N ASP A 263 18.14 -5.68 -15.86
CA ASP A 263 18.07 -7.10 -16.22
C ASP A 263 17.47 -8.00 -15.13
N GLY A 264 16.98 -7.42 -14.04
CA GLY A 264 16.34 -8.14 -12.94
C GLY A 264 17.27 -9.04 -12.13
N LYS A 265 18.58 -9.06 -12.41
CA LYS A 265 19.52 -9.88 -11.64
C LYS A 265 19.58 -9.40 -10.21
N GLN A 266 19.54 -10.36 -9.28
CA GLN A 266 19.67 -10.06 -7.87
C GLN A 266 21.06 -9.51 -7.57
N ALA A 267 21.11 -8.26 -7.11
CA ALA A 267 22.34 -7.58 -6.73
C ALA A 267 22.76 -7.95 -5.30
N TRP A 268 21.78 -8.04 -4.40
CA TRP A 268 21.99 -8.39 -3.01
C TRP A 268 20.71 -8.93 -2.37
N THR A 269 20.86 -9.64 -1.26
CA THR A 269 19.76 -10.04 -0.38
C THR A 269 20.18 -9.92 1.07
N LEU A 270 19.28 -9.40 1.90
CA LEU A 270 19.41 -9.30 3.34
C LEU A 270 18.38 -10.23 4.00
N LYS A 271 18.85 -11.24 4.73
CA LYS A 271 18.00 -12.11 5.56
C LYS A 271 17.75 -11.43 6.91
N LEU A 272 16.51 -11.44 7.33
CA LEU A 272 16.05 -10.86 8.59
C LEU A 272 15.76 -11.98 9.60
N PRO A 273 15.91 -11.71 10.93
CA PRO A 273 15.68 -12.72 11.96
C PRO A 273 14.20 -13.05 12.19
N ALA A 274 13.28 -12.21 11.73
CA ALA A 274 11.84 -12.37 11.87
C ALA A 274 11.09 -11.66 10.74
N ASP A 275 9.77 -11.83 10.69
CA ASP A 275 8.92 -11.34 9.63
C ASP A 275 8.88 -9.80 9.58
N ILE A 276 8.92 -9.24 8.38
CA ILE A 276 8.60 -7.82 8.16
C ILE A 276 7.13 -7.63 8.49
N CYS A 277 6.83 -6.65 9.32
CA CYS A 277 5.46 -6.34 9.73
C CYS A 277 5.01 -4.93 9.34
N SER A 278 5.93 -4.03 9.03
CA SER A 278 5.62 -2.71 8.45
C SER A 278 6.83 -2.10 7.74
N ALA A 279 6.56 -1.25 6.76
CA ALA A 279 7.57 -0.46 6.10
C ALA A 279 6.97 0.85 5.57
N PRO A 280 7.74 1.95 5.50
CA PRO A 280 7.31 3.19 4.89
C PRO A 280 7.35 3.11 3.36
N GLU A 281 6.57 3.95 2.69
CA GLU A 281 6.62 4.09 1.22
C GLU A 281 7.86 4.89 0.75
N GLN A 282 8.39 5.74 1.61
CA GLN A 282 9.50 6.63 1.30
C GLN A 282 10.83 6.07 1.79
N THR A 283 11.88 6.47 1.08
CA THR A 283 13.27 6.32 1.52
C THR A 283 13.85 7.70 1.82
N THR A 284 15.01 7.76 2.46
CA THR A 284 15.81 8.99 2.50
C THR A 284 16.43 9.27 1.12
N THR A 285 16.87 10.50 0.91
CA THR A 285 17.50 10.91 -0.36
C THR A 285 18.81 10.17 -0.65
N ASP A 286 19.48 9.65 0.37
CA ASP A 286 20.69 8.83 0.25
C ASP A 286 20.40 7.31 0.20
N GLY A 287 19.14 6.94 -0.01
CA GLY A 287 18.72 5.56 -0.25
C GLY A 287 18.65 4.66 1.00
N LYS A 288 18.45 5.25 2.18
CA LYS A 288 18.22 4.46 3.41
C LYS A 288 16.76 4.34 3.73
N ILE A 289 16.40 3.22 4.36
CA ILE A 289 15.07 2.95 4.87
C ILE A 289 15.14 2.37 6.28
N VAL A 290 14.07 2.51 7.03
CA VAL A 290 13.86 1.77 8.29
C VAL A 290 12.58 0.98 8.15
N ILE A 291 12.66 -0.32 8.32
CA ILE A 291 11.51 -1.22 8.33
C ILE A 291 11.24 -1.72 9.74
N ALA A 292 10.02 -2.14 10.00
CA ALA A 292 9.66 -2.84 11.23
C ALA A 292 9.63 -4.36 10.99
N ILE A 293 10.22 -5.08 11.90
CA ILE A 293 10.19 -6.55 11.95
C ILE A 293 9.62 -7.01 13.30
N LYS A 294 9.04 -8.18 13.33
CA LYS A 294 8.58 -8.78 14.56
C LYS A 294 9.77 -9.01 15.52
N ASN A 295 9.52 -8.97 16.82
CA ASN A 295 10.55 -9.26 17.83
C ASN A 295 10.76 -10.75 18.10
N GLY A 296 10.10 -11.62 17.32
CA GLY A 296 10.18 -13.06 17.38
C GLY A 296 9.55 -13.71 16.16
N THR A 297 9.59 -15.04 16.09
CA THR A 297 9.12 -15.82 14.94
C THR A 297 7.72 -16.43 15.15
N THR A 298 7.07 -16.17 16.27
CA THR A 298 5.72 -16.65 16.56
C THR A 298 4.68 -15.70 15.99
N ASP A 299 3.49 -16.20 15.71
CA ASP A 299 2.36 -15.37 15.21
C ASP A 299 1.98 -14.25 16.17
N LYS A 300 2.22 -14.44 17.47
CA LYS A 300 1.92 -13.46 18.54
C LYS A 300 3.06 -12.47 18.81
N ALA A 301 4.17 -12.57 18.08
CA ALA A 301 5.30 -11.66 18.27
C ALA A 301 4.91 -10.22 17.87
N ASP A 302 5.32 -9.28 18.71
CA ASP A 302 5.07 -7.86 18.48
C ASP A 302 5.85 -7.32 17.28
N CYS A 303 5.25 -6.42 16.50
CA CYS A 303 5.88 -5.61 15.47
C CYS A 303 6.65 -4.45 16.12
N SER A 304 7.78 -4.72 16.74
CA SER A 304 8.46 -3.74 17.61
C SER A 304 9.93 -3.50 17.29
N ALA A 305 10.56 -4.32 16.46
CA ALA A 305 11.96 -4.14 16.16
C ALA A 305 12.15 -3.34 14.87
N LEU A 306 12.79 -2.20 14.94
CA LEU A 306 13.15 -1.35 13.80
C LEU A 306 14.54 -1.76 13.29
N GLN A 307 14.66 -1.92 11.97
CA GLN A 307 15.91 -2.22 11.29
C GLN A 307 16.16 -1.20 10.19
N GLN A 308 17.26 -0.46 10.30
CA GLN A 308 17.72 0.41 9.22
C GLN A 308 18.45 -0.43 8.17
N ILE A 309 18.26 -0.09 6.89
CA ILE A 309 18.89 -0.76 5.74
C ILE A 309 19.35 0.31 4.75
N ASP A 310 20.55 0.18 4.23
CA ASP A 310 21.03 0.91 3.08
C ASP A 310 20.64 0.16 1.81
N LEU A 311 19.70 0.71 1.04
CA LEU A 311 19.15 0.07 -0.15
C LEU A 311 20.12 0.06 -1.34
N ASN A 312 21.16 0.90 -1.33
CA ASN A 312 22.19 0.86 -2.38
C ASN A 312 23.05 -0.40 -2.27
N THR A 313 23.23 -0.92 -1.06
CA THR A 313 24.18 -2.00 -0.79
C THR A 313 23.57 -3.24 -0.12
N GLY A 314 22.33 -3.16 0.33
CA GLY A 314 21.68 -4.20 1.13
C GLY A 314 22.25 -4.35 2.56
N LYS A 315 23.11 -3.44 3.00
CA LYS A 315 23.72 -3.54 4.33
C LYS A 315 22.73 -3.12 5.42
N ALA A 316 22.61 -3.97 6.43
CA ALA A 316 21.90 -3.65 7.66
C ALA A 316 22.70 -2.62 8.47
N GLY A 317 22.01 -1.57 8.91
CA GLY A 317 22.53 -0.60 9.85
C GLY A 317 22.08 -0.88 11.29
N TRP A 318 21.72 0.19 12.02
CA TRP A 318 21.28 0.05 13.40
C TRP A 318 19.96 -0.74 13.51
N LYS A 319 19.80 -1.40 14.66
CA LYS A 319 18.56 -2.05 15.09
C LYS A 319 18.12 -1.46 16.42
N LYS A 320 16.81 -1.24 16.59
CA LYS A 320 16.23 -0.70 17.81
C LYS A 320 14.86 -1.29 18.09
N GLU A 321 14.57 -1.51 19.36
CA GLU A 321 13.24 -1.93 19.78
C GLU A 321 12.41 -0.72 20.22
N VAL A 322 11.19 -0.63 19.70
CA VAL A 322 10.17 0.33 20.11
C VAL A 322 9.54 -0.19 21.40
N LYS A 323 9.66 0.57 22.49
CA LYS A 323 9.15 0.17 23.79
C LYS A 323 7.63 0.37 23.86
N LYS A 324 6.93 -0.59 24.47
CA LYS A 324 5.50 -0.44 24.80
C LYS A 324 5.31 0.72 25.78
N SER A 325 4.31 1.54 25.53
CA SER A 325 3.95 2.69 26.37
C SER A 325 2.93 2.34 27.46
N GLY A 326 2.42 1.10 27.49
CA GLY A 326 1.45 0.61 28.48
C GLY A 326 0.81 -0.71 28.06
N LEU A 327 -0.12 -1.22 28.89
CA LEU A 327 -0.79 -2.51 28.66
C LEU A 327 -1.66 -2.55 27.40
N PHE A 328 -2.20 -1.40 26.98
CA PHE A 328 -3.06 -1.27 25.82
C PHE A 328 -2.31 -0.79 24.57
N ASP A 329 -0.98 -0.74 24.61
CA ASP A 329 -0.16 -0.44 23.45
C ASP A 329 -0.06 -1.70 22.56
N MET A 330 -0.94 -1.76 21.57
CA MET A 330 -1.01 -2.86 20.62
C MET A 330 0.10 -2.69 19.57
N MET A 331 0.99 -3.64 19.50
CA MET A 331 2.13 -3.65 18.57
C MET A 331 1.99 -4.75 17.51
N SER A 332 0.76 -4.96 17.02
CA SER A 332 0.52 -5.87 15.89
C SER A 332 1.02 -5.29 14.58
N ASP A 333 0.85 -3.98 14.41
CA ASP A 333 1.19 -3.21 13.21
C ASP A 333 1.69 -1.82 13.60
N LEU A 334 2.58 -1.26 12.79
CA LEU A 334 3.05 0.11 12.89
C LEU A 334 2.69 0.90 11.65
N SER A 335 2.22 2.13 11.82
CA SER A 335 2.14 3.11 10.75
C SER A 335 3.50 3.79 10.60
N MET A 336 4.17 3.58 9.48
CA MET A 336 5.52 4.10 9.24
C MET A 336 5.54 5.08 8.10
N ALA A 337 6.29 6.16 8.27
CA ALA A 337 6.54 7.15 7.24
C ALA A 337 7.95 7.75 7.42
N ILE A 338 8.59 8.16 6.33
CA ILE A 338 9.87 8.87 6.36
C ILE A 338 9.68 10.28 5.79
N SER A 339 10.19 11.28 6.51
CA SER A 339 10.32 12.66 6.02
C SER A 339 11.70 13.20 6.46
N GLY A 340 12.52 13.59 5.47
CA GLY A 340 13.93 13.93 5.73
C GLY A 340 14.69 12.78 6.38
N ASP A 341 15.34 13.02 7.51
CA ASP A 341 16.07 12.01 8.30
C ASP A 341 15.22 11.41 9.45
N THR A 342 13.89 11.52 9.39
CA THR A 342 13.03 11.00 10.46
C THR A 342 12.06 9.94 9.95
N VAL A 343 12.11 8.77 10.59
CA VAL A 343 11.12 7.69 10.45
C VAL A 343 10.17 7.69 11.66
N THR A 344 8.89 7.49 11.40
CA THR A 344 7.86 7.37 12.43
C THR A 344 7.45 5.93 12.68
N ALA A 345 7.00 5.65 13.90
CA ALA A 345 6.35 4.42 14.32
C ALA A 345 5.07 4.78 15.06
N GLY A 346 4.00 4.99 14.29
CA GLY A 346 2.66 5.32 14.80
C GLY A 346 1.85 4.06 15.08
N ARG A 347 1.01 4.11 16.10
CA ARG A 347 0.10 3.04 16.49
C ARG A 347 -1.01 3.57 17.39
N THR A 348 -2.03 2.80 17.65
CA THR A 348 -3.16 3.24 18.46
C THR A 348 -2.70 3.80 19.82
N GLY A 349 -2.94 5.09 20.04
CA GLY A 349 -2.73 5.79 21.32
C GLY A 349 -1.28 6.17 21.64
N THR A 350 -0.34 6.01 20.68
CA THR A 350 1.05 6.45 20.88
C THR A 350 1.84 6.48 19.57
N SER A 351 2.90 7.27 19.55
CA SER A 351 3.83 7.34 18.42
C SER A 351 5.25 7.62 18.89
N ASN A 352 6.22 7.28 18.05
CA ASN A 352 7.62 7.62 18.21
C ASN A 352 8.20 8.06 16.86
N GLY A 353 9.18 8.94 16.89
CA GLY A 353 10.01 9.30 15.75
C GLY A 353 11.48 9.02 16.04
N TYR A 354 12.19 8.47 15.05
CA TYR A 354 13.62 8.14 15.16
C TYR A 354 14.37 8.69 13.97
N ARG A 355 15.62 9.12 14.17
CA ARG A 355 16.48 9.46 13.05
C ARG A 355 16.86 8.20 12.26
N VAL A 356 16.74 8.29 10.94
CA VAL A 356 17.13 7.19 10.04
C VAL A 356 18.65 6.99 10.07
N SER A 357 19.42 8.07 10.17
CA SER A 357 20.89 8.03 10.14
C SER A 357 21.51 7.31 11.34
N ASP A 358 21.00 7.47 12.57
CA ASP A 358 21.64 6.96 13.78
C ASP A 358 20.70 6.25 14.78
N GLY A 359 19.41 6.18 14.50
CA GLY A 359 18.41 5.52 15.34
C GLY A 359 18.09 6.27 16.64
N LYS A 360 18.56 7.51 16.83
CA LYS A 360 18.19 8.30 18.02
C LYS A 360 16.74 8.69 17.97
N GLU A 361 16.08 8.59 19.12
CA GLU A 361 14.70 9.05 19.27
C GLU A 361 14.65 10.58 19.18
N VAL A 362 13.77 11.07 18.29
CA VAL A 362 13.52 12.50 18.07
C VAL A 362 12.34 12.93 18.93
N PHE A 363 11.29 12.12 18.94
CA PHE A 363 10.08 12.34 19.75
C PHE A 363 9.45 11.02 20.14
N GLY A 364 8.70 11.03 21.24
CA GLY A 364 7.92 9.91 21.73
C GLY A 364 6.50 10.32 22.04
N LYS A 365 5.81 9.49 22.85
CA LYS A 365 4.45 9.74 23.29
C LYS A 365 4.25 11.15 23.80
N ARG A 366 3.24 11.83 23.31
CA ARG A 366 2.86 13.15 23.78
C ARG A 366 2.11 13.07 25.13
N GLY A 367 2.18 14.13 25.89
CA GLY A 367 1.30 14.31 27.04
C GLY A 367 -0.05 14.89 26.59
N GLY A 368 -1.13 14.55 27.30
CA GLY A 368 -2.46 15.13 27.07
C GLY A 368 -3.44 14.16 26.40
N ASN A 369 -4.49 14.73 25.78
CA ASN A 369 -5.59 13.96 25.24
C ASN A 369 -5.46 13.60 23.75
N CYS A 370 -4.60 14.27 23.02
CA CYS A 370 -4.43 14.12 21.57
C CYS A 370 -3.08 13.45 21.26
N GLU A 371 -3.10 12.32 20.59
CA GLU A 371 -1.92 11.54 20.26
C GLU A 371 -1.90 11.18 18.78
N PRO A 372 -0.78 11.43 18.06
CA PRO A 372 -0.62 10.93 16.71
C PRO A 372 -0.63 9.40 16.69
N PHE A 373 -1.33 8.83 15.72
CA PHE A 373 -1.42 7.37 15.57
C PHE A 373 -0.95 6.87 14.22
N ALA A 374 -0.98 7.72 13.19
CA ALA A 374 -0.55 7.39 11.84
C ALA A 374 0.10 8.60 11.15
N PHE A 375 0.96 8.32 10.17
CA PHE A 375 1.75 9.36 9.50
C PHE A 375 1.80 9.16 8.00
N ALA A 376 1.94 10.29 7.29
CA ALA A 376 2.29 10.37 5.89
C ALA A 376 3.59 11.16 5.74
N GLY A 377 4.53 10.61 4.96
CA GLY A 377 5.88 11.16 4.78
C GLY A 377 6.13 11.69 3.37
N GLY A 378 7.37 12.04 3.13
CA GLY A 378 7.85 12.66 1.89
C GLY A 378 8.36 14.07 2.14
N ALA A 379 7.97 15.04 1.31
CA ALA A 379 8.38 16.44 1.46
C ALA A 379 7.93 17.07 2.79
N LYS A 380 6.89 16.53 3.39
CA LYS A 380 6.34 16.93 4.69
C LYS A 380 6.05 15.70 5.53
N LEU A 381 6.00 15.88 6.85
CA LEU A 381 5.52 14.89 7.79
C LEU A 381 4.13 15.31 8.27
N ILE A 382 3.11 14.57 7.86
CA ILE A 382 1.71 14.79 8.22
C ILE A 382 1.28 13.70 9.18
N ALA A 383 0.67 14.09 10.29
CA ALA A 383 0.13 13.17 11.29
C ALA A 383 -1.38 13.19 11.30
N ALA A 384 -1.98 12.01 11.37
CA ALA A 384 -3.34 11.81 11.85
C ALA A 384 -3.29 11.64 13.37
N VAL A 385 -4.06 12.47 14.07
CA VAL A 385 -4.07 12.57 15.53
C VAL A 385 -5.44 12.18 16.03
N ASN A 386 -5.51 11.34 17.05
CA ASN A 386 -6.75 11.00 17.74
C ASN A 386 -6.77 11.69 19.10
N CYS A 387 -7.83 12.44 19.35
CA CYS A 387 -8.08 13.12 20.62
C CYS A 387 -9.16 12.37 21.41
N ARG A 388 -8.86 12.02 22.64
CA ARG A 388 -9.83 11.37 23.54
C ARG A 388 -10.96 12.32 23.86
N THR A 389 -12.17 11.91 23.51
CA THR A 389 -13.42 12.58 23.85
C THR A 389 -14.22 11.75 24.85
N LYS A 390 -15.25 12.33 25.45
CA LYS A 390 -16.21 11.57 26.27
C LYS A 390 -17.24 10.82 25.41
N ASP A 391 -17.36 11.19 24.15
CA ASP A 391 -18.29 10.64 23.18
C ASP A 391 -17.49 9.74 22.22
N PHE A 392 -17.63 8.44 22.37
CA PHE A 392 -16.92 7.45 21.56
C PHE A 392 -17.51 7.31 20.15
N ASP A 393 -18.77 7.67 19.95
CA ASP A 393 -19.45 7.60 18.66
C ASP A 393 -19.09 8.79 17.76
N ASN A 394 -18.56 9.86 18.35
CA ASN A 394 -18.10 11.04 17.63
C ASN A 394 -16.64 11.36 17.99
N PRO A 395 -15.68 10.59 17.46
CA PRO A 395 -14.27 10.82 17.72
C PRO A 395 -13.82 12.19 17.20
N GLN A 396 -12.87 12.80 17.89
CA GLN A 396 -12.19 13.99 17.40
C GLN A 396 -10.85 13.59 16.81
N ASN A 397 -10.72 13.68 15.50
CA ASN A 397 -9.43 13.59 14.82
C ASN A 397 -8.87 15.00 14.55
N GLU A 398 -7.58 15.08 14.42
CA GLU A 398 -6.85 16.26 13.98
C GLU A 398 -5.85 15.87 12.89
N ILE A 399 -5.52 16.81 12.02
CA ILE A 399 -4.48 16.70 11.02
C ILE A 399 -3.40 17.70 11.40
N GLU A 400 -2.16 17.27 11.50
CA GLU A 400 -1.04 18.12 11.85
C GLU A 400 0.11 18.01 10.85
N GLU A 401 0.74 19.12 10.52
CA GLU A 401 2.10 19.08 9.97
C GLU A 401 3.09 19.07 11.13
N ILE A 402 3.91 18.04 11.16
CA ILE A 402 4.91 17.85 12.21
C ILE A 402 6.28 18.31 11.71
N ASP A 403 7.01 19.03 12.54
CA ASP A 403 8.43 19.23 12.31
C ASP A 403 9.17 17.90 12.56
N PRO A 404 9.77 17.30 11.52
CA PRO A 404 10.40 15.99 11.67
C PRO A 404 11.59 15.99 12.64
N ASN A 405 12.23 17.14 12.88
CA ASN A 405 13.37 17.23 13.77
C ASN A 405 13.00 17.34 15.26
N THR A 406 11.79 17.76 15.58
CA THR A 406 11.37 18.04 16.95
C THR A 406 10.10 17.32 17.38
N GLY A 407 9.35 16.74 16.44
CA GLY A 407 8.05 16.12 16.68
C GLY A 407 6.93 17.10 17.07
N LYS A 408 7.20 18.41 16.98
CA LYS A 408 6.20 19.43 17.31
C LYS A 408 5.32 19.74 16.12
N ALA A 409 4.02 19.94 16.38
CA ALA A 409 3.10 20.42 15.36
C ALA A 409 3.47 21.86 14.94
N LYS A 410 3.56 22.10 13.65
CA LYS A 410 3.69 23.45 13.06
C LYS A 410 2.33 24.13 12.99
N TRP A 411 1.30 23.36 12.69
CA TRP A 411 -0.11 23.76 12.69
C TRP A 411 -0.99 22.52 12.89
N THR A 412 -2.25 22.78 13.28
CA THR A 412 -3.28 21.74 13.50
C THR A 412 -4.56 22.16 12.77
N TYR A 413 -5.15 21.24 12.01
CA TYR A 413 -6.49 21.35 11.44
C TYR A 413 -7.41 20.36 12.12
N LYS A 414 -8.63 20.82 12.50
CA LYS A 414 -9.63 20.02 13.19
C LYS A 414 -10.83 19.79 12.27
N PRO A 415 -11.01 18.60 11.69
CA PRO A 415 -12.27 18.24 11.05
C PRO A 415 -13.44 18.34 12.05
N ALA A 416 -14.65 18.47 11.53
CA ALA A 416 -15.85 18.40 12.37
C ALA A 416 -15.93 17.06 13.11
N LEU A 417 -16.54 17.03 14.28
CA LEU A 417 -16.69 15.84 15.13
C LEU A 417 -17.28 14.65 14.35
N GLY A 418 -16.73 13.49 14.62
CA GLY A 418 -17.09 12.25 13.97
C GLY A 418 -16.47 12.05 12.58
N TRP A 419 -15.68 13.00 12.05
CA TRP A 419 -14.87 12.78 10.86
C TRP A 419 -13.48 12.30 11.25
N GLU A 420 -13.07 11.19 10.66
CA GLU A 420 -11.80 10.55 10.90
C GLU A 420 -10.89 10.67 9.68
N VAL A 421 -9.61 10.81 9.91
CA VAL A 421 -8.59 10.79 8.83
C VAL A 421 -8.51 9.37 8.30
N ASP A 422 -8.75 9.21 6.99
CA ASP A 422 -8.69 7.93 6.32
C ASP A 422 -7.37 7.75 5.57
N LYS A 423 -7.06 8.64 4.61
CA LYS A 423 -5.85 8.61 3.79
C LYS A 423 -5.29 10.01 3.56
N VAL A 424 -4.00 10.05 3.23
CA VAL A 424 -3.30 11.24 2.72
C VAL A 424 -2.86 10.95 1.29
N TYR A 425 -3.60 11.50 0.34
CA TYR A 425 -3.34 11.28 -1.09
C TYR A 425 -2.12 12.05 -1.61
N SER A 426 -1.83 13.18 -0.99
CA SER A 426 -0.65 13.99 -1.28
C SER A 426 -0.26 14.79 -0.04
N VAL A 427 1.03 14.94 0.22
CA VAL A 427 1.54 15.79 1.30
C VAL A 427 1.89 17.20 0.81
N SER A 428 2.05 17.40 -0.51
CA SER A 428 2.34 18.71 -1.12
C SER A 428 1.89 18.74 -2.58
N PRO A 429 0.75 19.40 -2.90
CA PRO A 429 -0.21 20.03 -1.97
C PRO A 429 -0.85 19.01 -1.03
N LEU A 430 -1.24 19.42 0.16
CA LEU A 430 -1.84 18.51 1.14
C LEU A 430 -3.29 18.21 0.79
N ILE A 431 -3.57 16.91 0.55
CA ILE A 431 -4.89 16.39 0.18
C ILE A 431 -5.18 15.19 1.06
N VAL A 432 -6.28 15.26 1.80
CA VAL A 432 -6.64 14.28 2.83
C VAL A 432 -8.04 13.74 2.59
N SER A 433 -8.18 12.44 2.67
CA SER A 433 -9.44 11.71 2.69
C SER A 433 -9.94 11.57 4.13
N LEU A 434 -11.20 11.88 4.33
CA LEU A 434 -11.90 11.77 5.60
C LEU A 434 -13.10 10.85 5.47
N THR A 435 -13.39 10.09 6.52
CA THR A 435 -14.57 9.25 6.61
C THR A 435 -15.37 9.56 7.86
N LYS A 436 -16.68 9.31 7.86
CA LYS A 436 -17.55 9.43 9.00
C LYS A 436 -18.63 8.35 8.97
N GLY A 437 -18.90 7.75 10.11
CA GLY A 437 -19.92 6.71 10.30
C GLY A 437 -19.40 5.31 10.01
N ASP A 438 -20.22 4.32 10.35
CA ASP A 438 -19.93 2.90 10.19
C ASP A 438 -20.21 2.41 8.76
N SER A 439 -19.98 1.12 8.51
CA SER A 439 -20.02 0.50 7.17
C SER A 439 -21.27 0.82 6.35
N ASP A 440 -22.45 0.89 6.99
CA ASP A 440 -23.74 1.04 6.31
C ASP A 440 -24.07 2.50 5.96
N ASP A 441 -23.55 3.47 6.75
CA ASP A 441 -23.77 4.91 6.58
C ASP A 441 -22.45 5.69 6.34
N LYS A 442 -21.43 5.01 5.86
CA LYS A 442 -20.10 5.60 5.68
C LYS A 442 -20.14 6.77 4.71
N LYS A 443 -19.90 7.96 5.25
CA LYS A 443 -19.69 9.18 4.45
C LYS A 443 -18.21 9.34 4.18
N TRP A 444 -17.91 9.84 3.00
CA TRP A 444 -16.55 10.06 2.55
C TRP A 444 -16.40 11.48 2.01
N SER A 445 -15.25 12.09 2.26
CA SER A 445 -14.93 13.45 1.82
C SER A 445 -13.44 13.59 1.55
N VAL A 446 -13.08 14.37 0.56
CA VAL A 446 -11.70 14.74 0.25
C VAL A 446 -11.53 16.23 0.42
N ILE A 447 -10.56 16.64 1.21
CA ILE A 447 -10.23 18.05 1.45
C ILE A 447 -8.81 18.37 1.01
N ALA A 448 -8.58 19.60 0.60
CA ALA A 448 -7.26 20.19 0.45
C ALA A 448 -7.00 21.20 1.55
N LEU A 449 -5.79 21.20 2.10
CA LEU A 449 -5.33 22.16 3.10
C LEU A 449 -4.24 23.07 2.51
N ARG A 450 -4.17 24.30 3.00
CA ARG A 450 -3.09 25.25 2.68
C ARG A 450 -1.85 24.94 3.51
N GLU A 451 -0.73 25.56 3.16
CA GLU A 451 0.56 25.45 3.87
C GLU A 451 0.48 25.80 5.37
N ASN A 452 -0.45 26.65 5.75
CA ASN A 452 -0.71 27.04 7.15
C ASN A 452 -1.74 26.19 7.88
N GLY A 453 -2.16 25.05 7.28
CA GLY A 453 -3.16 24.16 7.85
C GLY A 453 -4.62 24.61 7.68
N SER A 454 -4.91 25.79 7.11
CA SER A 454 -6.30 26.19 6.88
C SER A 454 -6.92 25.43 5.72
N LEU A 455 -8.24 25.21 5.77
CA LEU A 455 -8.98 24.57 4.66
C LEU A 455 -8.81 25.38 3.37
N ARG A 456 -8.34 24.72 2.33
CA ARG A 456 -8.25 25.27 0.98
C ARG A 456 -9.55 25.08 0.23
N SER A 457 -10.03 23.83 0.18
CA SER A 457 -11.32 23.47 -0.43
C SER A 457 -11.71 22.04 -0.01
N GLN A 458 -12.97 21.73 -0.27
CA GLN A 458 -13.51 20.37 -0.21
C GLN A 458 -13.92 19.97 -1.63
N MET A 459 -13.51 18.77 -2.06
CA MET A 459 -13.78 18.26 -3.40
C MET A 459 -15.28 18.00 -3.57
N GLN A 460 -15.82 18.47 -4.67
CA GLN A 460 -17.23 18.34 -5.05
C GLN A 460 -17.29 17.68 -6.41
N SER A 461 -17.77 16.45 -6.44
CA SER A 461 -17.99 15.71 -7.68
C SER A 461 -19.41 15.94 -8.21
N ASP A 462 -19.62 15.66 -9.49
CA ASP A 462 -20.94 15.66 -10.08
C ASP A 462 -21.77 14.49 -9.55
N LYS A 463 -23.10 14.66 -9.56
CA LYS A 463 -24.02 13.60 -9.14
C LYS A 463 -23.84 12.36 -10.01
N GLY A 464 -23.55 11.25 -9.37
CA GLY A 464 -23.36 9.96 -10.04
C GLY A 464 -21.91 9.53 -10.18
N ASP A 465 -20.93 10.41 -9.99
CA ASP A 465 -19.53 10.00 -9.92
C ASP A 465 -19.29 9.12 -8.68
N LYS A 466 -18.65 8.00 -8.88
CA LYS A 466 -18.19 7.10 -7.82
C LYS A 466 -16.68 6.99 -7.90
N PHE A 467 -16.00 7.02 -6.76
CA PHE A 467 -14.56 6.95 -6.69
C PHE A 467 -14.13 5.78 -5.80
N SER A 468 -13.08 5.10 -6.20
CA SER A 468 -12.52 3.99 -5.43
C SER A 468 -11.00 3.97 -5.64
N PRO A 469 -10.25 4.93 -5.07
CA PRO A 469 -8.80 4.88 -5.12
C PRO A 469 -8.32 3.59 -4.46
N GLN A 470 -7.39 2.91 -5.10
CA GLN A 470 -6.81 1.69 -4.56
C GLN A 470 -5.67 2.08 -3.63
N CYS A 471 -5.87 1.85 -2.34
CA CYS A 471 -4.86 2.11 -1.35
C CYS A 471 -4.31 0.79 -0.83
N GLY A 472 -3.00 0.62 -0.92
CA GLY A 472 -2.28 -0.51 -0.35
C GLY A 472 -2.27 -0.42 1.18
N GLY A 473 -1.72 -1.44 1.75
CA GLY A 473 -1.69 -1.68 3.18
C GLY A 473 -2.33 -3.03 3.45
N GLY A 474 -1.60 -3.95 4.10
CA GLY A 474 -2.17 -5.21 4.56
C GLY A 474 -3.37 -4.93 5.45
N PHE A 475 -4.18 -5.95 5.68
CA PHE A 475 -5.25 -5.88 6.68
C PHE A 475 -4.62 -5.54 8.03
N SER A 476 -4.82 -4.30 8.47
CA SER A 476 -4.36 -3.80 9.76
C SER A 476 -5.57 -3.67 10.68
N ILE A 477 -5.55 -4.40 11.80
CA ILE A 477 -6.64 -4.35 12.79
C ILE A 477 -6.54 -3.08 13.63
N PHE A 478 -5.34 -2.59 13.89
CA PHE A 478 -5.06 -1.52 14.84
C PHE A 478 -4.10 -0.44 14.32
N GLY A 479 -3.60 -0.56 13.10
CA GLY A 479 -2.75 0.42 12.44
C GLY A 479 -3.43 1.00 11.22
N GLN A 480 -3.11 2.23 10.86
CA GLN A 480 -3.65 2.88 9.68
C GLN A 480 -2.52 3.34 8.78
N GLN A 481 -2.41 2.73 7.60
CA GLN A 481 -1.51 3.22 6.56
C GLN A 481 -2.18 4.39 5.84
N LEU A 482 -1.58 5.58 5.96
CA LEU A 482 -2.16 6.79 5.35
C LEU A 482 -1.82 6.98 3.88
N GLN A 483 -0.79 6.32 3.38
CA GLN A 483 -0.27 6.44 2.02
C GLN A 483 -0.38 5.15 1.23
N ASP A 484 0.25 5.07 0.07
CA ASP A 484 0.23 3.94 -0.86
C ASP A 484 -1.12 3.82 -1.59
N CYS A 485 -1.61 4.95 -2.11
CA CYS A 485 -2.82 4.98 -2.93
C CYS A 485 -2.47 5.19 -4.40
N THR A 486 -3.02 4.37 -5.28
CA THR A 486 -3.06 4.57 -6.72
C THR A 486 -4.43 5.08 -7.16
N GLY A 487 -4.49 5.67 -8.34
CA GLY A 487 -5.70 6.31 -8.83
C GLY A 487 -5.84 7.76 -8.38
N VAL A 488 -4.80 8.35 -7.80
CA VAL A 488 -4.75 9.75 -7.38
C VAL A 488 -3.43 10.41 -7.78
N ALA A 489 -3.48 11.69 -8.15
CA ALA A 489 -2.31 12.52 -8.40
C ALA A 489 -2.66 13.99 -8.11
N ALA A 490 -1.65 14.83 -7.92
CA ALA A 490 -1.87 16.26 -7.73
C ALA A 490 -0.73 17.10 -8.30
N ASP A 491 -1.07 18.26 -8.86
CA ASP A 491 -0.17 19.39 -9.06
C ASP A 491 -0.53 20.53 -8.09
N ALA A 492 0.19 21.64 -8.15
CA ALA A 492 -0.02 22.78 -7.24
C ALA A 492 -1.47 23.32 -7.21
N ASN A 493 -2.26 23.11 -8.25
CA ASN A 493 -3.58 23.71 -8.44
C ASN A 493 -4.71 22.73 -8.70
N THR A 494 -4.38 21.47 -8.96
CA THR A 494 -5.35 20.48 -9.42
C THR A 494 -5.12 19.14 -8.70
N PHE A 495 -6.20 18.51 -8.28
CA PHE A 495 -6.23 17.14 -7.81
C PHE A 495 -6.90 16.26 -8.87
N TYR A 496 -6.30 15.12 -9.15
CA TYR A 496 -6.79 14.15 -10.12
C TYR A 496 -7.15 12.85 -9.43
N MET A 497 -8.32 12.30 -9.75
CA MET A 497 -8.75 11.03 -9.16
C MET A 497 -9.49 10.20 -10.21
N SER A 498 -9.18 8.90 -10.27
CA SER A 498 -9.94 7.97 -11.10
C SER A 498 -11.28 7.62 -10.47
N THR A 499 -12.32 7.53 -11.32
CA THR A 499 -13.61 6.95 -10.90
C THR A 499 -13.47 5.46 -10.66
N SER A 500 -14.45 4.87 -9.96
CA SER A 500 -14.65 3.42 -9.95
C SER A 500 -14.83 2.91 -11.37
N ASP A 501 -14.48 1.64 -11.57
CA ASP A 501 -14.62 0.99 -12.85
C ASP A 501 -16.11 0.87 -13.23
N ASP A 502 -16.45 1.20 -14.45
CA ASP A 502 -17.74 0.96 -15.06
C ASP A 502 -17.71 -0.39 -15.78
N THR A 503 -18.52 -1.31 -15.29
CA THR A 503 -18.69 -2.68 -15.82
C THR A 503 -20.07 -2.89 -16.43
N SER A 504 -20.83 -1.82 -16.66
CA SER A 504 -22.17 -1.91 -17.23
C SER A 504 -22.17 -2.28 -18.73
N GLY A 505 -21.04 -2.08 -19.40
CA GLY A 505 -20.80 -2.47 -20.80
C GLY A 505 -20.15 -3.86 -20.93
N SER A 506 -19.76 -4.19 -22.16
CA SER A 506 -19.00 -5.41 -22.46
C SER A 506 -17.55 -5.36 -21.98
N ALA A 507 -17.06 -4.17 -21.68
CA ALA A 507 -15.70 -3.92 -21.27
C ALA A 507 -15.66 -3.02 -20.04
N ARG A 508 -14.55 -3.10 -19.30
CA ARG A 508 -14.27 -2.30 -18.11
C ARG A 508 -13.64 -0.96 -18.51
N THR A 509 -14.26 0.14 -18.12
CA THR A 509 -13.75 1.50 -18.38
C THR A 509 -13.85 2.35 -17.13
N ASN A 510 -13.20 3.49 -17.12
CA ASN A 510 -13.36 4.51 -16.09
C ASN A 510 -12.99 5.92 -16.61
N LYS A 511 -12.93 6.88 -15.71
CA LYS A 511 -12.56 8.26 -16.03
C LYS A 511 -11.53 8.77 -15.03
N VAL A 512 -10.71 9.73 -15.46
CA VAL A 512 -9.98 10.61 -14.53
C VAL A 512 -10.72 11.93 -14.42
N VAL A 513 -11.01 12.35 -13.21
CA VAL A 513 -11.67 13.61 -12.88
C VAL A 513 -10.64 14.57 -12.29
N ALA A 514 -10.57 15.77 -12.82
CA ALA A 514 -9.72 16.85 -12.32
C ALA A 514 -10.51 17.82 -11.45
N PHE A 515 -10.03 18.12 -10.27
CA PHE A 515 -10.63 19.06 -9.33
C PHE A 515 -9.75 20.29 -9.15
N ASN A 516 -10.33 21.47 -9.18
CA ASN A 516 -9.64 22.71 -8.85
C ASN A 516 -9.41 22.78 -7.33
N LEU A 517 -8.15 22.82 -6.90
CA LEU A 517 -7.81 22.83 -5.48
C LEU A 517 -8.24 24.10 -4.73
N ASN A 518 -8.53 25.21 -5.41
CA ASN A 518 -9.00 26.43 -4.75
C ASN A 518 -10.51 26.45 -4.54
N THR A 519 -11.28 25.75 -5.39
CA THR A 519 -12.74 25.77 -5.35
C THR A 519 -13.36 24.41 -4.99
N GLY A 520 -12.59 23.34 -5.09
CA GLY A 520 -13.06 21.96 -4.93
C GLY A 520 -13.91 21.44 -6.10
N LYS A 521 -14.21 22.27 -7.11
CA LYS A 521 -15.09 21.90 -8.22
C LYS A 521 -14.36 21.13 -9.30
N THR A 522 -15.10 20.26 -10.00
CA THR A 522 -14.63 19.59 -11.22
C THR A 522 -14.21 20.61 -12.27
N LYS A 523 -13.05 20.41 -12.88
CA LYS A 523 -12.53 21.16 -14.04
C LYS A 523 -12.89 20.47 -15.34
N TRP A 524 -12.60 19.18 -15.39
CA TRP A 524 -12.85 18.33 -16.57
C TRP A 524 -12.84 16.84 -16.16
N LYS A 525 -13.31 16.00 -17.07
CA LYS A 525 -13.22 14.54 -17.00
C LYS A 525 -12.60 14.02 -18.29
N ALA A 526 -11.74 13.03 -18.19
CA ALA A 526 -11.15 12.33 -19.33
C ALA A 526 -11.53 10.86 -19.26
N ASP A 527 -12.00 10.32 -20.38
CA ASP A 527 -12.36 8.90 -20.50
C ASP A 527 -11.08 8.05 -20.63
N SER A 528 -11.11 6.84 -20.11
CA SER A 528 -10.07 5.83 -20.36
C SER A 528 -10.08 5.38 -21.83
N PRO A 529 -8.99 4.80 -22.35
CA PRO A 529 -9.02 4.11 -23.63
C PRO A 529 -10.13 3.04 -23.65
N ALA A 530 -10.57 2.69 -24.84
CA ALA A 530 -11.64 1.69 -25.00
C ALA A 530 -11.20 0.33 -24.41
N GLU A 531 -12.07 -0.25 -23.59
CA GLU A 531 -11.88 -1.56 -22.94
C GLU A 531 -10.75 -1.60 -21.91
N GLU A 532 -10.32 -0.46 -21.39
CA GLU A 532 -9.22 -0.35 -20.41
C GLU A 532 -9.64 0.60 -19.29
N THR A 533 -8.99 0.48 -18.15
CA THR A 533 -9.10 1.45 -17.06
C THR A 533 -7.79 2.19 -16.86
N MET A 534 -7.84 3.40 -16.32
CA MET A 534 -6.65 4.20 -16.09
C MET A 534 -6.61 4.74 -14.67
N ARG A 535 -5.40 4.73 -14.09
CA ARG A 535 -5.16 5.12 -12.70
C ARG A 535 -4.01 6.12 -12.64
N PRO A 536 -4.24 7.35 -12.17
CA PRO A 536 -3.15 8.28 -11.87
C PRO A 536 -2.13 7.68 -10.90
N LEU A 537 -0.85 7.79 -11.25
CA LEU A 537 0.30 7.37 -10.43
C LEU A 537 1.01 8.57 -9.79
N GLY A 538 0.93 9.74 -10.43
CA GLY A 538 1.65 10.93 -10.01
C GLY A 538 1.77 11.94 -11.14
N MET A 539 2.72 12.86 -11.02
CA MET A 539 3.06 13.84 -12.05
C MET A 539 4.44 13.51 -12.63
N GLU A 540 4.56 13.57 -13.95
CA GLU A 540 5.80 13.32 -14.70
C GLU A 540 5.93 14.35 -15.83
N GLY A 541 7.02 15.10 -15.87
CA GLY A 541 7.27 16.10 -16.92
C GLY A 541 6.15 17.13 -17.09
N GLY A 542 5.45 17.48 -16.01
CA GLY A 542 4.31 18.41 -16.03
C GLY A 542 2.99 17.79 -16.51
N ASN A 543 2.94 16.51 -16.82
CA ASN A 543 1.73 15.76 -17.14
C ASN A 543 1.33 14.80 -16.01
N ILE A 544 0.07 14.36 -16.03
CA ILE A 544 -0.40 13.30 -15.16
C ILE A 544 0.14 11.99 -15.71
N LEU A 545 0.90 11.26 -14.91
CA LEU A 545 1.34 9.91 -15.23
C LEU A 545 0.22 8.93 -14.90
N LEU A 546 -0.12 8.05 -15.83
CA LEU A 546 -1.19 7.08 -15.70
C LEU A 546 -0.66 5.66 -15.90
N TYR A 547 -1.12 4.74 -15.09
CA TYR A 547 -1.15 3.33 -15.43
C TYR A 547 -2.46 3.03 -16.17
N VAL A 548 -2.35 2.47 -17.36
CA VAL A 548 -3.49 1.92 -18.11
C VAL A 548 -3.47 0.42 -17.84
N GLU A 549 -4.51 -0.06 -17.17
CA GLU A 549 -4.63 -1.46 -16.79
C GLU A 549 -5.17 -2.26 -17.97
N GLY A 550 -4.45 -3.30 -18.35
CA GLY A 550 -4.79 -4.13 -19.49
C GLY A 550 -6.08 -4.95 -19.29
N GLY A 551 -6.63 -5.37 -20.40
CA GLY A 551 -7.81 -6.25 -20.46
C GLY A 551 -7.44 -7.73 -20.50
N TYR A 552 -8.40 -8.58 -20.90
CA TYR A 552 -8.18 -10.02 -21.03
C TYR A 552 -7.17 -10.39 -22.11
N SER A 553 -7.14 -9.64 -23.20
CA SER A 553 -6.29 -9.88 -24.38
C SER A 553 -5.40 -8.70 -24.74
N LYS A 554 -5.36 -7.69 -23.90
CA LYS A 554 -4.55 -6.47 -24.09
C LYS A 554 -3.63 -6.30 -22.91
N GLY A 555 -2.33 -6.12 -23.18
CA GLY A 555 -1.36 -5.67 -22.18
C GLY A 555 -1.67 -4.26 -21.70
N GLY A 556 -1.31 -3.97 -20.47
CA GLY A 556 -1.45 -2.62 -19.91
C GLY A 556 -0.40 -1.64 -20.46
N GLY A 557 -0.10 -0.62 -19.67
CA GLY A 557 0.95 0.32 -20.07
C GLY A 557 0.97 1.61 -19.26
N ILE A 558 1.87 2.49 -19.65
CA ILE A 558 2.02 3.82 -19.08
C ILE A 558 1.58 4.86 -20.10
N ALA A 559 0.74 5.78 -19.65
CA ALA A 559 0.29 6.89 -20.46
C ALA A 559 0.51 8.23 -19.74
N THR A 560 0.44 9.30 -20.48
CA THR A 560 0.40 10.67 -19.94
C THR A 560 -0.90 11.34 -20.32
N LEU A 561 -1.38 12.21 -19.43
CA LEU A 561 -2.57 13.04 -19.66
C LEU A 561 -2.23 14.48 -19.32
N SER A 562 -2.62 15.40 -20.21
CA SER A 562 -2.39 16.83 -19.98
C SER A 562 -3.19 17.35 -18.77
N PRO A 563 -2.62 18.24 -17.92
CA PRO A 563 -3.39 18.94 -16.89
C PRO A 563 -4.56 19.79 -17.42
N ALA A 564 -4.58 20.07 -18.71
CA ALA A 564 -5.69 20.73 -19.38
C ALA A 564 -6.83 19.77 -19.77
N GLY A 565 -6.64 18.46 -19.59
CA GLY A 565 -7.57 17.42 -20.02
C GLY A 565 -7.26 16.90 -21.43
N GLY A 566 -8.23 16.23 -22.03
CA GLY A 566 -8.11 15.59 -23.34
C GLY A 566 -8.00 14.07 -23.24
N SER A 567 -7.43 13.44 -24.25
CA SER A 567 -7.24 11.99 -24.29
C SER A 567 -5.88 11.58 -23.73
N PRO A 568 -5.77 10.46 -23.02
CA PRO A 568 -4.49 9.92 -22.58
C PRO A 568 -3.63 9.54 -23.79
N LYS A 569 -2.31 9.77 -23.68
CA LYS A 569 -1.32 9.41 -24.68
C LYS A 569 -0.43 8.30 -24.12
N MET A 570 -0.50 7.11 -24.73
CA MET A 570 0.37 6.00 -24.39
C MET A 570 1.83 6.36 -24.66
N ILE A 571 2.72 6.15 -23.69
CA ILE A 571 4.16 6.37 -23.79
C ILE A 571 4.96 5.06 -23.67
N LEU A 572 4.37 4.04 -23.05
CA LEU A 572 4.93 2.70 -22.95
C LEU A 572 3.77 1.69 -22.98
N LYS A 573 3.58 0.97 -24.10
CA LYS A 573 2.55 -0.06 -24.20
C LYS A 573 3.17 -1.41 -23.87
N HIS A 574 2.63 -2.15 -22.91
CA HIS A 574 3.03 -3.53 -22.63
C HIS A 574 2.57 -4.48 -23.74
N PRO A 575 3.27 -5.59 -24.00
CA PRO A 575 2.85 -6.56 -25.00
C PRO A 575 1.48 -7.15 -24.68
N ASP A 576 0.64 -7.29 -25.68
CA ASP A 576 -0.66 -7.94 -25.51
C ASP A 576 -0.50 -9.41 -25.04
N SER A 577 0.59 -10.06 -25.44
CA SER A 577 0.94 -11.43 -25.01
C SER A 577 1.19 -11.57 -23.51
N THR A 578 1.47 -10.47 -22.79
CA THR A 578 1.70 -10.50 -21.33
C THR A 578 0.45 -10.25 -20.49
N SER A 579 -0.70 -10.02 -21.11
CA SER A 579 -1.93 -9.64 -20.41
C SER A 579 -2.35 -10.61 -19.29
N GLU A 580 -2.17 -11.93 -19.50
CA GLU A 580 -2.46 -12.94 -18.49
C GLU A 580 -1.49 -12.85 -17.31
N ILE A 581 -0.21 -12.64 -17.58
CA ILE A 581 0.82 -12.49 -16.55
C ILE A 581 0.56 -11.21 -15.73
N GLU A 582 0.29 -10.08 -16.39
CA GLU A 582 0.00 -8.82 -15.70
C GLU A 582 -1.20 -8.94 -14.76
N ARG A 583 -2.25 -9.64 -15.17
CA ARG A 583 -3.44 -9.88 -14.32
C ARG A 583 -3.21 -10.86 -13.17
N SER A 584 -2.13 -11.64 -13.20
CA SER A 584 -1.78 -12.55 -12.11
C SER A 584 -1.19 -11.84 -10.88
N PHE A 585 -0.76 -10.57 -11.03
CA PHE A 585 -0.25 -9.79 -9.91
C PHE A 585 -1.40 -9.36 -8.99
N TYR A 586 -1.33 -9.73 -7.73
CA TYR A 586 -2.36 -9.39 -6.74
C TYR A 586 -2.10 -7.99 -6.13
N ASN A 587 -3.09 -7.09 -6.21
CA ASN A 587 -2.98 -5.70 -5.75
C ASN A 587 -1.66 -5.05 -6.20
N PRO A 588 -1.39 -4.99 -7.51
CA PRO A 588 -0.09 -4.62 -8.02
C PRO A 588 0.28 -3.17 -7.68
N LYS A 589 1.52 -2.98 -7.31
CA LYS A 589 2.15 -1.66 -7.21
C LYS A 589 2.89 -1.36 -8.49
N ILE A 590 2.60 -0.22 -9.07
CA ILE A 590 3.19 0.22 -10.34
C ILE A 590 4.18 1.34 -10.07
N ARG A 591 5.36 1.25 -10.67
CA ARG A 591 6.35 2.34 -10.71
C ARG A 591 6.79 2.57 -12.14
N TYR A 592 7.03 3.83 -12.47
CA TYR A 592 7.60 4.22 -13.76
C TYR A 592 8.79 5.14 -13.52
N VAL A 593 9.94 4.75 -14.02
CA VAL A 593 11.20 5.47 -13.87
C VAL A 593 12.06 5.25 -15.11
N ASP A 594 12.62 6.31 -15.66
CA ASP A 594 13.57 6.28 -16.78
C ASP A 594 13.11 5.43 -18.00
N GLY A 595 11.85 5.63 -18.39
CA GLY A 595 11.27 4.93 -19.54
C GLY A 595 10.93 3.45 -19.30
N ARG A 596 10.97 2.98 -18.04
CA ARG A 596 10.64 1.61 -17.66
C ARG A 596 9.46 1.58 -16.70
N SER A 597 8.57 0.62 -16.87
CA SER A 597 7.52 0.33 -15.90
C SER A 597 7.80 -0.95 -15.15
N PHE A 598 7.46 -0.96 -13.88
CA PHE A 598 7.62 -2.07 -12.96
C PHE A 598 6.28 -2.39 -12.34
N ILE A 599 5.88 -3.66 -12.43
CA ILE A 599 4.73 -4.22 -11.72
C ILE A 599 5.27 -5.08 -10.59
N THR A 600 4.80 -4.85 -9.37
CA THR A 600 5.18 -5.64 -8.19
C THR A 600 3.92 -6.12 -7.50
N SER A 601 3.81 -7.42 -7.19
CA SER A 601 2.70 -7.94 -6.38
C SER A 601 2.65 -7.24 -5.02
N GLY A 602 1.44 -6.89 -4.57
CA GLY A 602 1.24 -6.39 -3.21
C GLY A 602 1.24 -7.51 -2.16
N ARG A 603 0.96 -8.74 -2.60
CA ARG A 603 0.98 -9.95 -1.76
C ARG A 603 1.30 -11.17 -2.60
N VAL A 604 2.01 -12.10 -2.03
CA VAL A 604 2.28 -13.43 -2.61
C VAL A 604 1.66 -14.48 -1.72
N SER A 605 0.88 -15.38 -2.30
CA SER A 605 0.32 -16.55 -1.62
C SER A 605 0.02 -17.63 -2.66
N ALA A 606 0.11 -18.89 -2.25
CA ALA A 606 -0.22 -20.03 -3.09
C ALA A 606 -0.89 -21.12 -2.23
N SER A 607 -1.46 -22.12 -2.90
CA SER A 607 -2.13 -23.23 -2.23
C SER A 607 -1.16 -24.35 -1.82
N ASN A 608 0.02 -24.39 -2.44
CA ASN A 608 1.08 -25.37 -2.19
C ASN A 608 2.44 -24.84 -2.67
N ASP A 609 3.54 -25.49 -2.25
CA ASP A 609 4.91 -25.08 -2.51
C ASP A 609 5.24 -24.98 -4.02
N LYS A 610 4.66 -25.84 -4.85
CA LYS A 610 4.90 -25.79 -6.30
C LYS A 610 4.30 -24.53 -6.93
N GLU A 611 3.04 -24.22 -6.60
CA GLU A 611 2.40 -22.98 -7.06
C GLU A 611 3.09 -21.75 -6.49
N GLU A 612 3.62 -21.85 -5.26
CA GLU A 612 4.33 -20.77 -4.60
C GLU A 612 5.56 -20.34 -5.39
N LEU A 613 6.37 -21.29 -5.88
CA LEU A 613 7.56 -21.02 -6.70
C LEU A 613 7.21 -20.41 -8.07
N GLU A 614 6.01 -20.67 -8.59
CA GLU A 614 5.53 -20.12 -9.87
C GLU A 614 4.87 -18.73 -9.72
N THR A 615 4.64 -18.28 -8.49
CA THR A 615 4.00 -16.98 -8.25
C THR A 615 4.91 -15.83 -8.66
N LYS A 616 4.40 -14.94 -9.51
CA LYS A 616 5.14 -13.78 -10.01
C LYS A 616 5.20 -12.70 -8.92
N THR A 617 6.38 -12.16 -8.70
CA THR A 617 6.63 -11.14 -7.67
C THR A 617 6.89 -9.76 -8.26
N MET A 618 7.63 -9.68 -9.35
CA MET A 618 7.91 -8.44 -10.08
C MET A 618 8.06 -8.69 -11.57
N MET A 619 7.73 -7.69 -12.39
CA MET A 619 7.91 -7.69 -13.84
C MET A 619 8.31 -6.30 -14.30
N ALA A 620 9.21 -6.22 -15.27
CA ALA A 620 9.67 -4.96 -15.83
C ALA A 620 9.48 -4.92 -17.35
N PHE A 621 9.11 -3.74 -17.84
CA PHE A 621 8.96 -3.42 -19.25
C PHE A 621 9.78 -2.19 -19.61
N GLY A 622 10.27 -2.13 -20.83
CA GLY A 622 11.01 -0.99 -21.36
C GLY A 622 11.22 -1.11 -22.88
N ASN A 623 11.80 -0.08 -23.47
CA ASN A 623 12.11 -0.04 -24.91
C ASN A 623 13.50 -0.60 -25.20
#